data_01d42f2e1d674b3b6078689bf8678fc3
#
_entry.id   01d42f2e1d674b3b6078689bf8678fc3
#
_cell.length_a   1.000
_cell.length_b   1.000
_cell.length_c   1.000
_cell.angle_alpha   90.00
_cell.angle_beta   90.00
_cell.angle_gamma   90.00
#
_symmetry.space_group_name_H-M   'P 1'
#
loop_
_entity.id
_entity.type
_entity.pdbx_description
1 polymer ?
#
loop_
_entity_poly.entity_id
_entity_poly.type
_entity_poly.pdbx_seq_one_letter_code
_entity_poly.pdbx_strand_id
1 'polypeptide(L)'
;VPNVDSGKKTRRFKIKTVDVIQYLKDRDDYPELFKAPDGFYKGKGRDKKAPSFDEVFTHEDLIRMRQYYKRLLKNNPDVMSVEQVAQFTGYNKNSVSRRCGKKELKCFYIKQRYQIPKEYLLDFLVSRYCIGIAVKSVKHQRFNEQIQKLRTGSDGNI
;
A
#
# COMPACT_ATOMS: atom_id res chain seq x y z
N VAL A 1 23.91 -15.45 -18.13
CA VAL A 1 23.06 -16.38 -18.89
C VAL A 1 22.35 -15.58 -19.96
N PRO A 2 22.51 -15.92 -21.27
CA PRO A 2 21.79 -15.22 -22.33
C PRO A 2 20.28 -15.40 -22.17
N ASN A 3 19.53 -14.32 -22.38
CA ASN A 3 18.08 -14.34 -22.36
C ASN A 3 17.51 -13.72 -23.64
N VAL A 4 16.32 -14.10 -23.99
CA VAL A 4 15.60 -13.54 -25.15
C VAL A 4 14.36 -12.80 -24.63
N ASP A 5 14.25 -11.50 -24.94
CA ASP A 5 13.06 -10.71 -24.65
C ASP A 5 11.92 -11.14 -25.60
N SER A 6 10.79 -11.51 -25.06
CA SER A 6 9.62 -11.96 -25.83
C SER A 6 8.77 -10.81 -26.40
N GLY A 7 9.18 -9.57 -26.24
CA GLY A 7 8.50 -8.39 -26.82
C GLY A 7 7.09 -8.09 -26.28
N LYS A 8 6.61 -8.77 -25.26
CA LYS A 8 5.31 -8.51 -24.62
C LYS A 8 5.46 -7.50 -23.48
N LYS A 9 4.44 -6.70 -23.22
CA LYS A 9 4.39 -5.70 -22.13
C LYS A 9 4.74 -6.24 -20.73
N THR A 10 4.60 -7.52 -20.50
CA THR A 10 5.17 -8.23 -19.35
C THR A 10 6.48 -8.86 -19.79
N ARG A 11 7.60 -8.31 -19.38
CA ARG A 11 8.93 -8.86 -19.63
C ARG A 11 9.03 -10.27 -19.06
N ARG A 12 8.78 -11.27 -19.89
CA ARG A 12 9.00 -12.68 -19.58
C ARG A 12 10.32 -13.08 -20.22
N PHE A 13 11.34 -13.17 -19.42
CA PHE A 13 12.61 -13.71 -19.86
C PHE A 13 12.46 -15.22 -20.07
N LYS A 14 12.84 -15.70 -21.26
CA LYS A 14 12.94 -17.12 -21.55
C LYS A 14 14.42 -17.47 -21.56
N ILE A 15 14.82 -18.36 -20.68
CA ILE A 15 16.18 -18.87 -20.58
C ILE A 15 16.17 -20.29 -21.14
N LYS A 16 17.09 -20.61 -22.04
CA LYS A 16 17.20 -21.98 -22.57
C LYS A 16 17.74 -22.89 -21.47
N THR A 17 17.19 -24.09 -21.37
CA THR A 17 17.61 -25.09 -20.36
C THR A 17 19.10 -25.38 -20.44
N VAL A 18 19.67 -25.40 -21.67
CA VAL A 18 21.11 -25.64 -21.92
C VAL A 18 21.95 -24.55 -21.24
N ASP A 19 21.52 -23.26 -21.35
CA ASP A 19 22.24 -22.13 -20.75
C ASP A 19 22.19 -22.20 -19.22
N VAL A 20 21.08 -22.69 -18.66
CA VAL A 20 20.94 -22.90 -17.20
C VAL A 20 21.88 -24.03 -16.74
N ILE A 21 21.91 -25.16 -17.48
CA ILE A 21 22.79 -26.28 -17.14
C ILE A 21 24.27 -25.84 -17.21
N GLN A 22 24.65 -25.11 -18.27
CA GLN A 22 26.00 -24.60 -18.39
C GLN A 22 26.35 -23.64 -17.25
N TYR A 23 25.47 -22.69 -16.93
CA TYR A 23 25.65 -21.79 -15.80
C TYR A 23 25.86 -22.52 -14.47
N LEU A 24 25.09 -23.60 -14.23
CA LEU A 24 25.22 -24.37 -12.99
C LEU A 24 26.56 -25.10 -12.93
N LYS A 25 27.01 -25.67 -14.05
CA LYS A 25 28.33 -26.33 -14.16
C LYS A 25 29.46 -25.32 -13.92
N ASP A 26 29.42 -24.18 -14.62
CA ASP A 26 30.44 -23.13 -14.49
C ASP A 26 30.49 -22.62 -13.05
N ARG A 27 29.35 -22.49 -12.36
CA ARG A 27 29.27 -22.10 -10.95
C ARG A 27 29.93 -23.13 -10.03
N ASP A 28 29.72 -24.41 -10.31
CA ASP A 28 30.27 -25.50 -9.47
C ASP A 28 31.78 -25.67 -9.75
N ASP A 29 32.22 -25.50 -11.01
CA ASP A 29 33.62 -25.62 -11.42
C ASP A 29 34.46 -24.38 -11.04
N TYR A 30 33.85 -23.17 -11.07
CA TYR A 30 34.52 -21.88 -10.82
C TYR A 30 33.73 -21.00 -9.84
N PRO A 31 33.56 -21.43 -8.59
CA PRO A 31 32.69 -20.73 -7.63
C PRO A 31 33.12 -19.29 -7.36
N GLU A 32 34.42 -18.97 -7.53
CA GLU A 32 34.94 -17.61 -7.29
C GLU A 32 34.39 -16.59 -8.29
N LEU A 33 34.14 -17.00 -9.55
CA LEU A 33 33.59 -16.11 -10.58
C LEU A 33 32.13 -15.72 -10.33
N PHE A 34 31.43 -16.51 -9.49
CA PHE A 34 30.01 -16.32 -9.16
C PHE A 34 29.79 -15.72 -7.77
N LYS A 35 30.87 -15.44 -7.03
CA LYS A 35 30.77 -14.69 -5.78
C LYS A 35 30.36 -13.26 -6.10
N ALA A 36 29.24 -12.85 -5.53
CA ALA A 36 28.86 -11.44 -5.60
C ALA A 36 29.92 -10.57 -4.90
N PRO A 37 30.24 -9.38 -5.44
CA PRO A 37 31.12 -8.44 -4.77
C PRO A 37 30.66 -8.18 -3.34
N ASP A 38 31.60 -7.96 -2.43
CA ASP A 38 31.30 -7.64 -1.05
C ASP A 38 30.34 -6.44 -0.96
N GLY A 39 29.22 -6.66 -0.27
CA GLY A 39 28.16 -5.66 -0.15
C GLY A 39 27.10 -5.67 -1.26
N PHE A 40 27.20 -6.51 -2.30
CA PHE A 40 26.22 -6.57 -3.37
C PHE A 40 24.82 -6.96 -2.87
N TYR A 41 24.72 -7.87 -1.91
CA TYR A 41 23.48 -8.26 -1.23
C TYR A 41 23.23 -7.50 0.07
N LYS A 42 24.16 -6.62 0.47
CA LYS A 42 23.81 -5.64 1.49
C LYS A 42 22.79 -4.72 0.85
N GLY A 43 21.52 -5.08 0.96
CA GLY A 43 20.44 -4.15 0.71
C GLY A 43 20.85 -2.85 1.40
N LYS A 44 20.55 -1.69 0.79
CA LYS A 44 20.70 -0.39 1.45
C LYS A 44 20.10 -0.58 2.82
N GLY A 45 20.95 -0.79 3.83
CA GLY A 45 20.56 -1.16 5.15
C GLY A 45 19.48 -0.18 5.57
N ARG A 46 18.29 -0.69 5.86
CA ARG A 46 17.34 0.06 6.65
C ARG A 46 17.90 0.08 8.06
N ASP A 47 19.00 0.83 8.23
CA ASP A 47 19.72 0.96 9.51
C ASP A 47 18.87 1.66 10.59
N LYS A 48 17.67 2.09 10.22
CA LYS A 48 16.64 2.55 11.14
C LYS A 48 15.37 1.75 10.86
N LYS A 49 15.06 0.82 11.77
CA LYS A 49 13.73 0.21 11.81
C LYS A 49 12.72 1.36 11.81
N ALA A 50 11.93 1.44 10.74
CA ALA A 50 10.89 2.48 10.71
C ALA A 50 10.04 2.33 11.97
N PRO A 51 9.71 3.43 12.66
CA PRO A 51 8.93 3.37 13.89
C PRO A 51 7.64 2.59 13.64
N SER A 52 7.22 1.81 14.61
CA SER A 52 5.97 1.05 14.51
C SER A 52 4.79 2.02 14.41
N PHE A 53 3.67 1.53 13.87
CA PHE A 53 2.46 2.34 13.76
C PHE A 53 2.04 2.92 15.12
N ASP A 54 2.11 2.11 16.18
CA ASP A 54 1.74 2.47 17.55
C ASP A 54 2.72 3.47 18.19
N GLU A 55 3.98 3.50 17.72
CA GLU A 55 4.96 4.53 18.11
C GLU A 55 4.73 5.87 17.43
N VAL A 56 4.07 5.87 16.26
CA VAL A 56 3.85 7.08 15.45
C VAL A 56 2.51 7.75 15.78
N PHE A 57 1.47 6.97 16.09
CA PHE A 57 0.11 7.44 16.32
C PHE A 57 -0.38 7.09 17.71
N THR A 58 -0.67 8.11 18.50
CA THR A 58 -1.31 7.94 19.81
C THR A 58 -2.79 7.61 19.65
N HIS A 59 -3.41 7.09 20.70
CA HIS A 59 -4.86 6.86 20.72
C HIS A 59 -5.66 8.15 20.46
N GLU A 60 -5.21 9.27 21.01
CA GLU A 60 -5.84 10.58 20.78
C GLU A 60 -5.73 11.01 19.31
N ASP A 61 -4.58 10.78 18.67
CA ASP A 61 -4.41 11.06 17.24
C ASP A 61 -5.43 10.29 16.41
N LEU A 62 -5.64 9.01 16.71
CA LEU A 62 -6.62 8.17 16.00
C LEU A 62 -8.05 8.66 16.21
N ILE A 63 -8.40 9.13 17.41
CA ILE A 63 -9.70 9.74 17.69
C ILE A 63 -9.88 11.00 16.86
N ARG A 64 -8.90 11.92 16.85
CA ARG A 64 -8.94 13.15 16.07
C ARG A 64 -9.05 12.87 14.57
N MET A 65 -8.28 11.91 14.06
CA MET A 65 -8.36 11.47 12.67
C MET A 65 -9.75 10.94 12.34
N ARG A 66 -10.31 10.09 13.21
CA ARG A 66 -11.67 9.54 13.02
C ARG A 66 -12.73 10.64 12.98
N GLN A 67 -12.66 11.62 13.87
CA GLN A 67 -13.57 12.76 13.90
C GLN A 67 -13.44 13.60 12.62
N TYR A 68 -12.21 13.83 12.15
CA TYR A 68 -11.95 14.54 10.91
C TYR A 68 -12.61 13.82 9.71
N TYR A 69 -12.37 12.54 9.54
CA TYR A 69 -12.98 11.76 8.45
C TYR A 69 -14.50 11.66 8.58
N LYS A 70 -15.03 11.58 9.80
CA LYS A 70 -16.48 11.57 10.06
C LYS A 70 -17.13 12.86 9.56
N ARG A 71 -16.49 14.03 9.78
CA ARG A 71 -16.95 15.31 9.23
C ARG A 71 -16.96 15.33 7.72
N LEU A 72 -15.88 14.84 7.08
CA LEU A 72 -15.79 14.77 5.61
C LEU A 72 -16.84 13.84 5.00
N LEU A 73 -17.18 12.76 5.68
CA LEU A 73 -18.16 11.77 5.22
C LEU A 73 -19.61 12.15 5.54
N LYS A 74 -19.86 13.32 6.19
CA LYS A 74 -21.19 13.71 6.65
C LYS A 74 -22.25 13.62 5.56
N ASN A 75 -21.95 14.06 4.36
CA ASN A 75 -22.87 14.13 3.22
C ASN A 75 -22.85 12.85 2.34
N ASN A 76 -22.08 11.84 2.72
CA ASN A 76 -22.04 10.57 1.99
C ASN A 76 -23.10 9.60 2.53
N PRO A 77 -23.59 8.64 1.71
CA PRO A 77 -24.52 7.60 2.17
C PRO A 77 -23.93 6.76 3.30
N ASP A 78 -24.79 6.22 4.17
CA ASP A 78 -24.33 5.36 5.27
C ASP A 78 -23.74 4.02 4.79
N VAL A 79 -24.18 3.57 3.61
CA VAL A 79 -23.57 2.44 2.90
C VAL A 79 -23.12 2.92 1.54
N MET A 80 -21.83 2.78 1.26
CA MET A 80 -21.18 3.27 0.06
C MET A 80 -20.82 2.13 -0.89
N SER A 81 -20.92 2.38 -2.19
CA SER A 81 -20.38 1.49 -3.22
C SER A 81 -18.86 1.65 -3.35
N VAL A 82 -18.22 0.73 -4.07
CA VAL A 82 -16.78 0.82 -4.40
C VAL A 82 -16.46 2.12 -5.13
N GLU A 83 -17.33 2.54 -6.06
CA GLU A 83 -17.19 3.78 -6.83
C GLU A 83 -17.20 5.01 -5.93
N GLN A 84 -18.13 5.08 -4.99
CA GLN A 84 -18.25 6.19 -4.05
C GLN A 84 -17.04 6.27 -3.12
N VAL A 85 -16.56 5.12 -2.62
CA VAL A 85 -15.32 5.06 -1.82
C VAL A 85 -14.11 5.45 -2.65
N ALA A 86 -14.02 5.01 -3.90
CA ALA A 86 -12.95 5.39 -4.83
C ALA A 86 -12.96 6.91 -5.09
N GLN A 87 -14.13 7.49 -5.33
CA GLN A 87 -14.30 8.93 -5.52
C GLN A 87 -13.91 9.72 -4.27
N PHE A 88 -14.30 9.25 -3.09
CA PHE A 88 -13.97 9.90 -1.82
C PHE A 88 -12.46 9.86 -1.55
N THR A 89 -11.85 8.68 -1.64
CA THR A 89 -10.44 8.47 -1.32
C THR A 89 -9.47 8.87 -2.43
N GLY A 90 -9.97 9.03 -3.68
CA GLY A 90 -9.15 9.30 -4.86
C GLY A 90 -8.37 8.07 -5.36
N TYR A 91 -8.66 6.89 -4.86
CA TYR A 91 -8.09 5.64 -5.36
C TYR A 91 -8.88 5.07 -6.54
N ASN A 92 -8.21 4.24 -7.34
CA ASN A 92 -8.88 3.49 -8.40
C ASN A 92 -9.84 2.45 -7.77
N LYS A 93 -11.04 2.27 -8.37
CA LYS A 93 -12.05 1.31 -7.92
C LYS A 93 -11.52 -0.13 -7.79
N ASN A 94 -10.63 -0.55 -8.70
CA ASN A 94 -10.01 -1.88 -8.62
C ASN A 94 -9.12 -2.02 -7.36
N SER A 95 -8.47 -0.95 -6.94
CA SER A 95 -7.69 -0.93 -5.69
C SER A 95 -8.58 -1.04 -4.47
N VAL A 96 -9.74 -0.38 -4.47
CA VAL A 96 -10.74 -0.48 -3.40
C VAL A 96 -11.32 -1.90 -3.35
N SER A 97 -11.76 -2.45 -4.49
CA SER A 97 -12.28 -3.83 -4.57
C SER A 97 -11.27 -4.86 -4.08
N ARG A 98 -10.00 -4.72 -4.45
CA ARG A 98 -8.93 -5.60 -3.98
C ARG A 98 -8.76 -5.56 -2.46
N ARG A 99 -8.91 -4.39 -1.82
CA ARG A 99 -8.84 -4.26 -0.36
C ARG A 99 -10.05 -4.91 0.33
N CYS A 100 -11.24 -4.80 -0.27
CA CYS A 100 -12.42 -5.54 0.18
C CYS A 100 -12.17 -7.06 0.10
N GLY A 101 -11.69 -7.56 -1.03
CA GLY A 101 -11.37 -8.97 -1.23
C GLY A 101 -10.28 -9.50 -0.27
N LYS A 102 -9.30 -8.67 0.08
CA LYS A 102 -8.26 -8.99 1.09
C LYS A 102 -8.71 -8.81 2.54
N LYS A 103 -9.96 -8.39 2.79
CA LYS A 103 -10.50 -8.08 4.12
C LYS A 103 -9.75 -6.95 4.86
N GLU A 104 -8.93 -6.17 4.15
CA GLU A 104 -8.30 -4.96 4.69
C GLU A 104 -9.35 -3.86 4.94
N LEU A 105 -10.33 -3.74 4.02
CA LEU A 105 -11.52 -2.90 4.16
C LEU A 105 -12.72 -3.81 4.37
N LYS A 106 -13.32 -3.75 5.56
CA LYS A 106 -14.53 -4.52 5.89
C LYS A 106 -15.70 -4.07 5.02
N CYS A 107 -16.47 -5.03 4.53
CA CYS A 107 -17.61 -4.78 3.65
C CYS A 107 -18.55 -5.97 3.61
N PHE A 108 -19.75 -5.77 3.09
CA PHE A 108 -20.68 -6.84 2.72
C PHE A 108 -20.56 -7.11 1.22
N TYR A 109 -20.72 -8.37 0.82
CA TYR A 109 -20.77 -8.75 -0.58
C TYR A 109 -22.19 -9.20 -0.91
N ILE A 110 -22.95 -8.32 -1.57
CA ILE A 110 -24.38 -8.50 -1.84
C ILE A 110 -24.61 -8.33 -3.34
N LYS A 111 -25.33 -9.28 -3.96
CA LYS A 111 -25.64 -9.25 -5.42
C LYS A 111 -24.41 -8.92 -6.27
N GLN A 112 -23.30 -9.63 -6.02
CA GLN A 112 -22.02 -9.49 -6.72
C GLN A 112 -21.37 -8.09 -6.62
N ARG A 113 -21.72 -7.30 -5.60
CA ARG A 113 -21.16 -5.97 -5.35
C ARG A 113 -20.72 -5.83 -3.90
N TYR A 114 -19.64 -5.13 -3.69
CA TYR A 114 -19.21 -4.74 -2.36
C TYR A 114 -20.05 -3.55 -1.88
N GLN A 115 -20.57 -3.67 -0.67
CA GLN A 115 -21.30 -2.63 0.06
C GLN A 115 -20.49 -2.30 1.31
N ILE A 116 -20.07 -1.05 1.45
CA ILE A 116 -19.12 -0.62 2.45
C ILE A 116 -19.85 0.32 3.43
N PRO A 117 -20.20 -0.12 4.63
CA PRO A 117 -20.72 0.76 5.66
C PRO A 117 -19.73 1.89 5.96
N LYS A 118 -20.25 3.09 6.16
CA LYS A 118 -19.47 4.30 6.49
C LYS A 118 -18.56 4.07 7.71
N GLU A 119 -19.05 3.37 8.73
CA GLU A 119 -18.26 3.05 9.93
C GLU A 119 -17.06 2.15 9.61
N TYR A 120 -17.21 1.16 8.72
CA TYR A 120 -16.11 0.31 8.29
C TYR A 120 -15.08 1.07 7.45
N LEU A 121 -15.56 2.03 6.65
CA LEU A 121 -14.66 2.93 5.93
C LEU A 121 -13.88 3.82 6.91
N LEU A 122 -14.52 4.35 7.95
CA LEU A 122 -13.86 5.13 9.00
C LEU A 122 -12.79 4.30 9.72
N ASP A 123 -13.10 3.07 10.10
CA ASP A 123 -12.14 2.16 10.73
C ASP A 123 -10.94 1.88 9.81
N PHE A 124 -11.20 1.70 8.52
CA PHE A 124 -10.14 1.51 7.53
C PHE A 124 -9.26 2.76 7.39
N LEU A 125 -9.85 3.96 7.29
CA LEU A 125 -9.11 5.22 7.08
C LEU A 125 -8.12 5.52 8.22
N VAL A 126 -8.44 5.11 9.45
CA VAL A 126 -7.55 5.27 10.62
C VAL A 126 -6.69 4.03 10.87
N SER A 127 -6.77 3.00 10.04
CA SER A 127 -6.01 1.77 10.21
C SER A 127 -4.59 1.86 9.67
N ARG A 128 -3.70 1.01 10.20
CA ARG A 128 -2.35 0.82 9.66
C ARG A 128 -2.33 0.45 8.18
N TYR A 129 -3.37 -0.21 7.66
CA TYR A 129 -3.48 -0.57 6.24
C TYR A 129 -3.62 0.65 5.34
N CYS A 130 -4.44 1.63 5.74
CA CYS A 130 -4.63 2.86 4.98
C CYS A 130 -3.43 3.79 5.14
N ILE A 131 -2.98 4.04 6.36
CA ILE A 131 -1.88 4.94 6.66
C ILE A 131 -0.56 4.45 6.03
N GLY A 132 -0.34 3.12 6.03
CA GLY A 132 0.84 2.46 5.44
C GLY A 132 0.83 2.32 3.92
N ILE A 133 -0.16 2.87 3.20
CA ILE A 133 -0.18 2.82 1.72
C ILE A 133 1.04 3.57 1.17
N ALA A 134 1.90 2.86 0.43
CA ALA A 134 3.12 3.42 -0.11
C ALA A 134 2.84 4.50 -1.17
N VAL A 135 1.95 4.20 -2.13
CA VAL A 135 1.54 5.15 -3.17
C VAL A 135 0.17 5.73 -2.80
N LYS A 136 0.19 6.94 -2.30
CA LYS A 136 -1.03 7.65 -1.86
C LYS A 136 -1.66 8.42 -3.00
N SER A 137 -3.00 8.42 -3.07
CA SER A 137 -3.73 9.31 -3.97
C SER A 137 -3.53 10.78 -3.56
N VAL A 138 -3.76 11.71 -4.48
CA VAL A 138 -3.68 13.16 -4.20
C VAL A 138 -4.63 13.55 -3.05
N LYS A 139 -5.84 12.96 -3.02
CA LYS A 139 -6.78 13.21 -1.92
C LYS A 139 -6.26 12.68 -0.60
N HIS A 140 -5.68 11.48 -0.58
CA HIS A 140 -5.10 10.91 0.63
C HIS A 140 -3.90 11.73 1.13
N GLN A 141 -3.07 12.26 0.23
CA GLN A 141 -1.96 13.16 0.61
C GLN A 141 -2.49 14.41 1.30
N ARG A 142 -3.51 15.06 0.72
CA ARG A 142 -4.17 16.23 1.33
C ARG A 142 -4.78 15.91 2.70
N PHE A 143 -5.41 14.74 2.85
CA PHE A 143 -5.92 14.30 4.16
C PHE A 143 -4.80 14.17 5.19
N ASN A 144 -3.67 13.57 4.81
CA ASN A 144 -2.52 13.43 5.69
C ASN A 144 -1.94 14.80 6.09
N GLU A 145 -1.83 15.74 5.17
CA GLU A 145 -1.39 17.11 5.47
C GLU A 145 -2.29 17.79 6.51
N GLN A 146 -3.60 17.68 6.36
CA GLN A 146 -4.55 18.23 7.34
C GLN A 146 -4.45 17.52 8.70
N ILE A 147 -4.30 16.19 8.70
CA ILE A 147 -4.11 15.43 9.93
C ILE A 147 -2.82 15.84 10.65
N GLN A 148 -1.73 16.09 9.92
CA GLN A 148 -0.49 16.58 10.52
C GLN A 148 -0.66 17.95 11.14
N LYS A 149 -1.37 18.87 10.51
CA LYS A 149 -1.70 20.18 11.10
C LYS A 149 -2.49 20.03 12.41
N LEU A 150 -3.49 19.14 12.43
CA LEU A 150 -4.27 18.87 13.65
C LEU A 150 -3.40 18.28 14.80
N ARG A 151 -2.34 17.53 14.47
CA ARG A 151 -1.41 16.96 15.46
C ARG A 151 -0.47 18.02 16.02
N THR A 152 0.03 18.91 15.17
CA THR A 152 1.00 19.96 15.57
C THR A 152 0.35 21.16 16.27
N GLY A 153 -0.98 21.17 16.40
CA GLY A 153 -1.70 22.29 17.04
C GLY A 153 -1.63 23.59 16.25
N SER A 154 -1.21 23.56 14.97
CA SER A 154 -1.07 24.74 14.11
C SER A 154 -2.41 25.29 13.57
N ASP A 155 -3.53 24.69 13.94
CA ASP A 155 -4.84 25.30 13.67
C ASP A 155 -5.19 26.25 14.83
N GLY A 156 -4.58 27.43 14.79
CA GLY A 156 -5.11 28.59 15.48
C GLY A 156 -6.52 28.87 14.92
N ASN A 157 -7.49 28.85 15.80
CA ASN A 157 -8.81 29.49 15.68
C ASN A 157 -9.49 29.48 14.31
N ILE A 158 -10.49 28.64 14.14
CA ILE A 158 -11.77 29.09 13.56
C ILE A 158 -12.90 28.44 14.34
#